data_17fdb5026718532701631126397780f1
#
_entry.id   17fdb5026718532701631126397780f1
#
_cell.length_a   1.000
_cell.length_b   1.000
_cell.length_c   1.000
_cell.angle_alpha   90.00
_cell.angle_beta   90.00
_cell.angle_gamma   90.00
#
_symmetry.space_group_name_H-M   'P 1'
#
loop_
_entity.id
_entity.type
_entity.pdbx_description
1 polymer ?
#
loop_
_entity_poly.entity_id
_entity_poly.type
_entity_poly.pdbx_seq_one_letter_code
_entity_poly.pdbx_strand_id
1 'polypeptide(L)'
;LRFLKWLVLLITGTIFRVAKTDRPLFSIALAQGGEFAFVLFQYCKSNGVMDAHTVEPLISAVAISMFLTPLMFLVHEKFMSQTPEDDTEKREADPIDHQGQKVILAGFGRLGTDLGRFLISAGIKPVIIDHDPVNVEVLRRFGFEVYYGDITRLDLLEAAGASEAELLIITIGDSDRAGKLVQLAGKHYPELKIAAVAADRSGAYALMDLGVSTIRRETFGTALTLGQDALKLLGFDPYDAYRMMRIFRKNDEGTMPELYKILREDEEKYISQYQQHNADLENLMTLDMNADMEHLDKAWTAENPEI
;
A
#
# COMPACT_ATOMS: atom_id res chain seq x y z
N LEU A 1 18.14 34.79 16.76
CA LEU A 1 16.68 34.98 16.66
C LEU A 1 15.97 33.70 16.16
N ARG A 2 16.49 33.05 15.11
CA ARG A 2 15.93 31.82 14.52
C ARG A 2 15.88 30.66 15.49
N PHE A 3 16.98 30.42 16.21
CA PHE A 3 17.05 29.38 17.24
C PHE A 3 16.04 29.59 18.36
N LEU A 4 15.85 30.85 18.79
CA LEU A 4 14.85 31.17 19.81
C LEU A 4 13.42 30.90 19.31
N LYS A 5 13.09 31.32 18.09
CA LYS A 5 11.81 31.02 17.44
C LYS A 5 11.57 29.51 17.32
N TRP A 6 12.55 28.77 16.87
CA TRP A 6 12.49 27.32 16.75
C TRP A 6 12.24 26.65 18.10
N LEU A 7 12.92 27.08 19.15
CA LEU A 7 12.73 26.56 20.50
C LEU A 7 11.32 26.84 21.04
N VAL A 8 10.83 28.08 20.85
CA VAL A 8 9.46 28.46 21.23
C VAL A 8 8.42 27.61 20.47
N LEU A 9 8.61 27.40 19.18
CA LEU A 9 7.71 26.60 18.36
C LEU A 9 7.75 25.11 18.74
N LEU A 10 8.89 24.57 19.14
CA LEU A 10 9.00 23.22 19.71
C LEU A 10 8.18 23.08 21.00
N ILE A 11 8.28 24.04 21.89
CA ILE A 11 7.51 24.08 23.14
C ILE A 11 6.01 24.19 22.80
N THR A 12 5.65 25.09 21.87
CA THR A 12 4.28 25.28 21.41
C THR A 12 3.73 23.98 20.80
N GLY A 13 4.47 23.33 19.91
CA GLY A 13 4.09 22.03 19.33
C GLY A 13 3.88 20.93 20.38
N THR A 14 4.60 21.02 21.50
CA THR A 14 4.42 20.11 22.63
C THR A 14 3.13 20.40 23.41
N ILE A 15 2.83 21.66 23.67
CA ILE A 15 1.61 22.10 24.36
C ILE A 15 0.35 21.75 23.55
N PHE A 16 0.38 21.97 22.22
CA PHE A 16 -0.73 21.67 21.32
C PHE A 16 -0.78 20.20 20.87
N ARG A 17 0.03 19.31 21.48
CA ARG A 17 0.05 17.86 21.23
C ARG A 17 0.27 17.48 19.76
N VAL A 18 1.04 18.26 19.03
CA VAL A 18 1.52 17.85 17.70
C VAL A 18 2.28 16.53 17.83
N ALA A 19 2.11 15.61 16.90
CA ALA A 19 2.78 14.32 16.93
C ALA A 19 4.31 14.49 17.08
N LYS A 20 4.96 13.63 17.86
CA LYS A 20 6.40 13.76 18.17
C LYS A 20 7.26 13.79 16.92
N THR A 21 6.88 13.04 15.89
CA THR A 21 7.52 12.96 14.56
C THR A 21 7.42 14.28 13.79
N ASP A 22 6.29 15.00 13.91
CA ASP A 22 6.00 16.19 13.12
C ASP A 22 6.44 17.49 13.79
N ARG A 23 6.76 17.47 15.08
CA ARG A 23 7.19 18.66 15.85
C ARG A 23 8.42 19.34 15.28
N PRO A 24 9.50 18.63 14.91
CA PRO A 24 10.65 19.26 14.29
C PRO A 24 10.30 19.94 12.98
N LEU A 25 9.52 19.29 12.15
CA LEU A 25 9.06 19.81 10.85
C LEU A 25 8.21 21.08 11.03
N PHE A 26 7.24 21.03 11.92
CA PHE A 26 6.40 22.16 12.31
C PHE A 26 7.25 23.36 12.78
N SER A 27 8.26 23.09 13.62
CA SER A 27 9.13 24.15 14.18
C SER A 27 10.06 24.73 13.10
N ILE A 28 10.58 23.92 12.18
CA ILE A 28 11.42 24.34 11.05
C ILE A 28 10.60 25.23 10.09
N ALA A 29 9.40 24.75 9.72
CA ALA A 29 8.52 25.45 8.77
C ALA A 29 8.15 26.86 9.24
N LEU A 30 7.84 27.02 10.51
CA LEU A 30 7.36 28.28 11.07
C LEU A 30 8.48 29.20 11.62
N ALA A 31 9.70 28.70 11.77
CA ALA A 31 10.82 29.48 12.28
C ALA A 31 11.40 30.47 11.24
N GLN A 32 11.04 30.35 9.96
CA GLN A 32 11.53 31.25 8.91
C GLN A 32 11.05 32.70 9.09
N GLY A 33 11.80 33.66 8.51
CA GLY A 33 11.36 35.05 8.37
C GLY A 33 10.25 35.14 7.32
N GLY A 34 9.16 35.85 7.62
CA GLY A 34 8.10 36.04 6.64
C GLY A 34 8.50 37.06 5.57
N GLU A 35 7.93 36.95 4.37
CA GLU A 35 8.17 37.83 3.21
C GLU A 35 7.81 39.31 3.51
N PHE A 36 6.84 39.56 4.38
CA PHE A 36 6.48 40.88 4.82
C PHE A 36 7.60 41.61 5.55
N ALA A 37 8.61 40.92 6.06
CA ALA A 37 9.75 41.56 6.69
C ALA A 37 10.54 42.45 5.71
N PHE A 38 10.61 42.10 4.44
CA PHE A 38 11.25 42.92 3.41
C PHE A 38 10.53 44.26 3.26
N VAL A 39 9.22 44.23 3.15
CA VAL A 39 8.38 45.46 2.99
C VAL A 39 8.49 46.31 4.24
N LEU A 40 8.42 45.68 5.43
CA LEU A 40 8.49 46.44 6.69
C LEU A 40 9.86 47.10 6.87
N PHE A 41 10.96 46.39 6.63
CA PHE A 41 12.31 46.95 6.77
C PHE A 41 12.57 48.04 5.73
N GLN A 42 12.10 47.87 4.50
CA GLN A 42 12.20 48.90 3.47
C GLN A 42 11.39 50.15 3.85
N TYR A 43 10.19 49.99 4.38
CA TYR A 43 9.37 51.08 4.90
C TYR A 43 10.05 51.79 6.06
N CYS A 44 10.63 51.11 7.02
CA CYS A 44 11.38 51.72 8.11
C CYS A 44 12.60 52.50 7.62
N LYS A 45 13.29 52.01 6.58
CA LYS A 45 14.42 52.70 5.95
C LYS A 45 13.98 53.98 5.27
N SER A 46 12.89 53.93 4.47
CA SER A 46 12.39 55.10 3.71
C SER A 46 11.80 56.19 4.58
N ASN A 47 11.29 55.86 5.77
CA ASN A 47 10.73 56.85 6.73
C ASN A 47 11.73 57.25 7.81
N GLY A 48 13.01 56.91 7.69
CA GLY A 48 14.05 57.31 8.64
C GLY A 48 13.93 56.72 10.05
N VAL A 49 13.12 55.65 10.22
CA VAL A 49 12.94 54.94 11.49
C VAL A 49 14.17 54.08 11.83
N MET A 50 14.83 53.55 10.77
CA MET A 50 16.03 52.76 10.87
C MET A 50 17.03 53.15 9.80
N ASP A 51 18.33 53.13 10.15
CA ASP A 51 19.39 53.40 9.19
C ASP A 51 19.68 52.23 8.24
N ALA A 52 20.28 52.52 7.08
CA ALA A 52 20.66 51.52 6.08
C ALA A 52 21.57 50.44 6.67
N HIS A 53 22.51 50.85 7.50
CA HIS A 53 23.47 49.90 8.16
C HIS A 53 22.76 48.84 9.03
N THR A 54 21.61 49.17 9.57
CA THR A 54 20.81 48.24 10.38
C THR A 54 19.86 47.40 9.52
N VAL A 55 19.22 48.02 8.52
CA VAL A 55 18.20 47.40 7.68
C VAL A 55 18.81 46.36 6.71
N GLU A 56 19.92 46.66 6.07
CA GLU A 56 20.54 45.78 5.07
C GLU A 56 20.96 44.39 5.60
N PRO A 57 21.60 44.31 6.79
CA PRO A 57 21.86 42.99 7.41
C PRO A 57 20.59 42.26 7.80
N LEU A 58 19.53 42.95 8.22
CA LEU A 58 18.27 42.31 8.57
C LEU A 58 17.55 41.70 7.36
N ILE A 59 17.52 42.48 6.23
CA ILE A 59 17.01 41.97 4.95
C ILE A 59 17.78 40.74 4.50
N SER A 60 19.11 40.81 4.54
CA SER A 60 19.97 39.66 4.18
C SER A 60 19.73 38.44 5.08
N ALA A 61 19.57 38.63 6.38
CA ALA A 61 19.24 37.59 7.33
C ALA A 61 17.88 36.90 7.03
N VAL A 62 16.88 37.69 6.61
CA VAL A 62 15.57 37.16 6.20
C VAL A 62 15.71 36.35 4.92
N ALA A 63 16.42 36.86 3.91
CA ALA A 63 16.63 36.18 2.63
C ALA A 63 17.36 34.84 2.83
N ILE A 64 18.46 34.83 3.59
CA ILE A 64 19.19 33.59 3.93
C ILE A 64 18.28 32.63 4.70
N SER A 65 17.44 33.17 5.61
CA SER A 65 16.49 32.40 6.38
C SER A 65 15.48 31.65 5.48
N MET A 66 14.96 32.33 4.46
CA MET A 66 14.02 31.71 3.51
C MET A 66 14.72 30.68 2.61
N PHE A 67 15.92 30.97 2.16
CA PHE A 67 16.71 30.02 1.35
C PHE A 67 17.09 28.75 2.12
N LEU A 68 17.40 28.88 3.42
CA LEU A 68 17.82 27.76 4.26
C LEU A 68 16.65 26.81 4.59
N THR A 69 15.42 27.26 4.54
CA THR A 69 14.25 26.45 4.93
C THR A 69 14.04 25.23 4.01
N PRO A 70 13.99 25.36 2.67
CA PRO A 70 13.91 24.19 1.79
C PRO A 70 15.07 23.23 1.98
N LEU A 71 16.29 23.74 2.22
CA LEU A 71 17.46 22.90 2.48
C LEU A 71 17.30 22.08 3.79
N MET A 72 16.74 22.71 4.82
CA MET A 72 16.43 22.00 6.07
C MET A 72 15.34 20.96 5.91
N PHE A 73 14.36 21.18 5.01
CA PHE A 73 13.38 20.16 4.64
C PHE A 73 14.04 18.97 3.93
N LEU A 74 14.91 19.22 2.96
CA LEU A 74 15.64 18.14 2.27
C LEU A 74 16.55 17.35 3.24
N VAL A 75 17.19 18.04 4.18
CA VAL A 75 17.99 17.39 5.23
C VAL A 75 17.07 16.57 6.15
N HIS A 76 15.95 17.14 6.57
CA HIS A 76 14.98 16.42 7.39
C HIS A 76 14.44 15.18 6.64
N GLU A 77 14.05 15.33 5.39
CA GLU A 77 13.60 14.22 4.56
C GLU A 77 14.68 13.14 4.41
N LYS A 78 15.92 13.50 4.16
CA LYS A 78 17.02 12.56 4.00
C LYS A 78 17.46 11.86 5.29
N PHE A 79 17.33 12.53 6.44
CA PHE A 79 17.82 12.00 7.74
C PHE A 79 16.71 11.55 8.69
N MET A 80 15.45 12.02 8.51
CA MET A 80 14.33 11.74 9.40
C MET A 80 13.13 11.14 8.68
N SER A 81 13.06 11.17 7.36
CA SER A 81 12.11 10.38 6.55
C SER A 81 12.67 9.02 6.10
N GLN A 82 13.87 8.66 6.51
CA GLN A 82 13.96 7.30 7.00
C GLN A 82 12.94 7.28 8.13
N THR A 83 11.70 6.82 7.83
CA THR A 83 10.83 6.26 8.85
C THR A 83 11.79 5.64 9.86
N PRO A 84 11.72 5.96 11.15
CA PRO A 84 12.36 5.07 12.07
C PRO A 84 11.79 3.69 11.66
N GLU A 85 12.59 2.82 11.10
CA GLU A 85 12.48 1.45 11.48
C GLU A 85 12.40 1.59 12.98
N ASP A 86 11.19 1.49 13.46
CA ASP A 86 10.80 1.69 14.83
C ASP A 86 11.98 1.22 15.66
N ASP A 87 12.63 2.16 16.41
CA ASP A 87 13.50 1.82 17.52
C ASP A 87 12.61 1.25 18.65
N THR A 88 11.63 0.46 18.28
CA THR A 88 11.23 -0.67 19.06
C THR A 88 12.51 -1.48 19.17
N GLU A 89 13.12 -1.49 20.35
CA GLU A 89 14.16 -2.42 20.77
C GLU A 89 14.09 -3.61 19.85
N LYS A 90 15.18 -3.91 19.09
CA LYS A 90 15.18 -4.97 18.08
C LYS A 90 14.72 -6.23 18.78
N ARG A 91 13.39 -6.37 18.88
CA ARG A 91 12.80 -7.56 19.48
C ARG A 91 13.33 -8.71 18.67
N GLU A 92 13.98 -9.65 19.31
CA GLU A 92 14.38 -10.88 18.65
C GLU A 92 13.14 -11.55 18.06
N ALA A 93 13.30 -12.14 16.89
CA ALA A 93 12.23 -12.90 16.27
C ALA A 93 11.76 -14.01 17.21
N ASP A 94 10.46 -14.26 17.24
CA ASP A 94 9.94 -15.33 18.07
C ASP A 94 10.47 -16.69 17.59
N PRO A 95 10.75 -17.61 18.50
CA PRO A 95 11.02 -19.00 18.12
C PRO A 95 9.74 -19.57 17.46
N ILE A 96 9.87 -20.02 16.22
CA ILE A 96 8.76 -20.59 15.47
C ILE A 96 8.72 -22.09 15.74
N ASP A 97 7.63 -22.56 16.32
CA ASP A 97 7.36 -23.99 16.48
C ASP A 97 6.44 -24.46 15.33
N HIS A 98 7.06 -24.83 14.21
CA HIS A 98 6.30 -25.42 13.13
C HIS A 98 6.12 -26.93 13.37
N GLN A 99 4.88 -27.37 13.33
CA GLN A 99 4.48 -28.78 13.54
C GLN A 99 4.15 -29.49 12.21
N GLY A 100 4.91 -29.18 11.13
CA GLY A 100 4.67 -29.71 9.80
C GLY A 100 3.47 -29.09 9.09
N GLN A 101 3.16 -27.80 9.40
CA GLN A 101 2.12 -27.06 8.69
C GLN A 101 2.50 -26.90 7.22
N LYS A 102 1.52 -27.14 6.34
CA LYS A 102 1.72 -27.09 4.90
C LYS A 102 1.66 -25.68 4.30
N VAL A 103 1.21 -24.70 5.06
CA VAL A 103 0.97 -23.33 4.60
C VAL A 103 1.71 -22.34 5.49
N ILE A 104 2.46 -21.44 4.85
CA ILE A 104 3.07 -20.27 5.49
C ILE A 104 2.31 -19.05 5.03
N LEU A 105 1.89 -18.18 5.96
CA LEU A 105 1.23 -16.91 5.68
C LEU A 105 2.14 -15.75 6.12
N ALA A 106 2.71 -15.06 5.15
CA ALA A 106 3.61 -13.94 5.34
C ALA A 106 2.85 -12.61 5.29
N GLY A 107 2.80 -11.92 6.44
CA GLY A 107 2.02 -10.70 6.66
C GLY A 107 0.62 -11.02 7.23
N PHE A 108 0.28 -10.39 8.35
CA PHE A 108 -1.03 -10.59 8.98
C PHE A 108 -1.71 -9.24 9.26
N GLY A 109 -1.60 -8.34 8.28
CA GLY A 109 -2.33 -7.08 8.22
C GLY A 109 -3.82 -7.30 7.96
N ARG A 110 -4.51 -6.29 7.45
CA ARG A 110 -5.98 -6.32 7.19
C ARG A 110 -6.39 -7.53 6.36
N LEU A 111 -5.82 -7.71 5.17
CA LEU A 111 -6.13 -8.81 4.28
C LEU A 111 -5.65 -10.16 4.84
N GLY A 112 -4.42 -10.19 5.39
CA GLY A 112 -3.85 -11.41 5.99
C GLY A 112 -4.70 -11.96 7.12
N THR A 113 -5.27 -11.10 7.96
CA THR A 113 -6.16 -11.48 9.05
C THR A 113 -7.44 -12.16 8.53
N ASP A 114 -8.10 -11.58 7.53
CA ASP A 114 -9.32 -12.17 6.97
C ASP A 114 -9.02 -13.48 6.25
N LEU A 115 -7.94 -13.53 5.49
CA LEU A 115 -7.48 -14.75 4.82
C LEU A 115 -7.11 -15.86 5.83
N GLY A 116 -6.34 -15.53 6.87
CA GLY A 116 -5.97 -16.48 7.91
C GLY A 116 -7.17 -17.04 8.65
N ARG A 117 -8.15 -16.18 8.99
CA ARG A 117 -9.44 -16.64 9.57
C ARG A 117 -10.17 -17.61 8.66
N PHE A 118 -10.23 -17.30 7.36
CA PHE A 118 -10.84 -18.17 6.36
C PHE A 118 -10.14 -19.54 6.32
N LEU A 119 -8.79 -19.56 6.23
CA LEU A 119 -8.01 -20.80 6.20
C LEU A 119 -8.21 -21.62 7.46
N ILE A 120 -8.14 -21.01 8.64
CA ILE A 120 -8.36 -21.67 9.93
C ILE A 120 -9.77 -22.26 9.99
N SER A 121 -10.79 -21.53 9.54
CA SER A 121 -12.18 -22.01 9.49
C SER A 121 -12.36 -23.17 8.52
N ALA A 122 -11.52 -23.27 7.47
CA ALA A 122 -11.47 -24.39 6.55
C ALA A 122 -10.63 -25.59 7.09
N GLY A 123 -10.15 -25.52 8.33
CA GLY A 123 -9.34 -26.56 8.96
C GLY A 123 -7.86 -26.52 8.61
N ILE A 124 -7.40 -25.47 7.91
CA ILE A 124 -5.99 -25.29 7.56
C ILE A 124 -5.36 -24.36 8.59
N LYS A 125 -4.32 -24.84 9.28
CA LYS A 125 -3.56 -24.03 10.25
C LYS A 125 -2.25 -23.56 9.60
N PRO A 126 -2.17 -22.30 9.11
CA PRO A 126 -0.92 -21.78 8.57
C PRO A 126 0.06 -21.39 9.68
N VAL A 127 1.35 -21.42 9.38
CA VAL A 127 2.36 -20.69 10.16
C VAL A 127 2.25 -19.22 9.76
N ILE A 128 1.87 -18.36 10.71
CA ILE A 128 1.60 -16.93 10.45
C ILE A 128 2.74 -16.11 11.00
N ILE A 129 3.34 -15.27 10.14
CA ILE A 129 4.46 -14.42 10.52
C ILE A 129 4.17 -12.98 10.12
N ASP A 130 4.35 -12.06 11.06
CA ASP A 130 4.27 -10.62 10.80
C ASP A 130 5.45 -9.88 11.43
N HIS A 131 5.86 -8.79 10.80
CA HIS A 131 6.99 -7.97 11.25
C HIS A 131 6.59 -6.82 12.18
N ASP A 132 5.30 -6.53 12.32
CA ASP A 132 4.79 -5.50 13.20
C ASP A 132 4.53 -6.07 14.61
N PRO A 133 5.37 -5.73 15.60
CA PRO A 133 5.22 -6.28 16.94
C PRO A 133 3.94 -5.84 17.62
N VAL A 134 3.44 -4.65 17.31
CA VAL A 134 2.18 -4.13 17.90
C VAL A 134 1.00 -4.91 17.36
N ASN A 135 0.98 -5.15 16.04
CA ASN A 135 -0.05 -5.94 15.39
C ASN A 135 -0.06 -7.39 15.92
N VAL A 136 1.12 -8.01 16.03
CA VAL A 136 1.27 -9.37 16.58
C VAL A 136 0.68 -9.49 17.98
N GLU A 137 0.98 -8.55 18.88
CA GLU A 137 0.45 -8.56 20.24
C GLU A 137 -1.07 -8.39 20.28
N VAL A 138 -1.62 -7.53 19.42
CA VAL A 138 -3.08 -7.36 19.30
C VAL A 138 -3.73 -8.66 18.81
N LEU A 139 -3.20 -9.27 17.77
CA LEU A 139 -3.75 -10.49 17.17
C LEU A 139 -3.70 -11.70 18.13
N ARG A 140 -2.66 -11.82 18.91
CA ARG A 140 -2.56 -12.83 19.97
C ARG A 140 -3.65 -12.71 21.02
N ARG A 141 -4.04 -11.48 21.38
CA ARG A 141 -5.19 -11.25 22.30
C ARG A 141 -6.52 -11.71 21.69
N PHE A 142 -6.62 -11.73 20.37
CA PHE A 142 -7.78 -12.29 19.66
C PHE A 142 -7.68 -13.82 19.45
N GLY A 143 -6.63 -14.46 19.99
CA GLY A 143 -6.47 -15.92 19.96
C GLY A 143 -5.79 -16.45 18.70
N PHE A 144 -5.16 -15.58 17.89
CA PHE A 144 -4.37 -16.02 16.75
C PHE A 144 -2.96 -16.43 17.18
N GLU A 145 -2.47 -17.52 16.63
CA GLU A 145 -1.09 -17.95 16.77
C GLU A 145 -0.24 -17.28 15.70
N VAL A 146 0.38 -16.15 16.05
CA VAL A 146 1.17 -15.32 15.14
C VAL A 146 2.58 -15.16 15.71
N TYR A 147 3.58 -15.36 14.88
CA TYR A 147 4.99 -15.21 15.22
C TYR A 147 5.49 -13.84 14.74
N TYR A 148 6.23 -13.16 15.61
CA TYR A 148 6.90 -11.91 15.26
C TYR A 148 8.21 -12.21 14.54
N GLY A 149 8.42 -11.61 13.35
CA GLY A 149 9.67 -11.70 12.64
C GLY A 149 9.63 -11.16 11.22
N ASP A 150 10.82 -10.90 10.66
CA ASP A 150 10.94 -10.48 9.26
C ASP A 150 11.15 -11.71 8.36
N ILE A 151 10.05 -12.21 7.79
CA ILE A 151 10.04 -13.38 6.91
C ILE A 151 10.87 -13.20 5.63
N THR A 152 11.32 -11.98 5.30
CA THR A 152 12.26 -11.77 4.19
C THR A 152 13.68 -12.21 4.50
N ARG A 153 13.95 -12.69 5.71
CA ARG A 153 15.21 -13.33 6.13
C ARG A 153 15.13 -14.83 5.92
N LEU A 154 16.20 -15.41 5.40
CA LEU A 154 16.26 -16.84 5.10
C LEU A 154 16.10 -17.72 6.34
N ASP A 155 16.74 -17.33 7.44
CA ASP A 155 16.68 -18.06 8.71
C ASP A 155 15.25 -18.15 9.28
N LEU A 156 14.44 -17.10 9.10
CA LEU A 156 13.04 -17.13 9.54
C LEU A 156 12.13 -17.89 8.56
N LEU A 157 12.39 -17.81 7.27
CA LEU A 157 11.68 -18.61 6.28
C LEU A 157 11.95 -20.11 6.48
N GLU A 158 13.19 -20.48 6.82
CA GLU A 158 13.57 -21.84 7.18
C GLU A 158 12.91 -22.28 8.49
N ALA A 159 12.96 -21.44 9.53
CA ALA A 159 12.30 -21.72 10.82
C ALA A 159 10.78 -21.84 10.70
N ALA A 160 10.17 -21.19 9.71
CA ALA A 160 8.75 -21.36 9.37
C ALA A 160 8.41 -22.70 8.70
N GLY A 161 9.40 -23.54 8.43
CA GLY A 161 9.20 -24.83 7.80
C GLY A 161 9.06 -24.78 6.28
N ALA A 162 9.70 -23.80 5.60
CA ALA A 162 9.58 -23.64 4.15
C ALA A 162 10.02 -24.87 3.33
N SER A 163 10.91 -25.71 3.87
CA SER A 163 11.33 -26.96 3.25
C SER A 163 10.24 -28.05 3.23
N GLU A 164 9.25 -27.97 4.13
CA GLU A 164 8.17 -28.93 4.28
C GLU A 164 6.82 -28.35 3.84
N ALA A 165 6.74 -27.04 3.71
CA ALA A 165 5.53 -26.33 3.30
C ALA A 165 5.21 -26.58 1.81
N GLU A 166 3.93 -26.65 1.48
CA GLU A 166 3.44 -26.78 0.12
C GLU A 166 3.07 -25.41 -0.50
N LEU A 167 2.78 -24.41 0.34
CA LEU A 167 2.28 -23.11 -0.10
C LEU A 167 2.78 -21.97 0.79
N LEU A 168 3.36 -20.95 0.16
CA LEU A 168 3.65 -19.64 0.74
C LEU A 168 2.64 -18.63 0.23
N ILE A 169 1.90 -18.01 1.15
CA ILE A 169 0.96 -16.93 0.83
C ILE A 169 1.57 -15.62 1.31
N ILE A 170 1.70 -14.65 0.41
CA ILE A 170 2.33 -13.36 0.67
C ILE A 170 1.25 -12.28 0.64
N THR A 171 0.97 -11.69 1.81
CA THR A 171 0.01 -10.60 1.99
C THR A 171 0.70 -9.34 2.55
N ILE A 172 1.98 -9.20 2.27
CA ILE A 172 2.80 -8.04 2.63
C ILE A 172 2.42 -6.88 1.71
N GLY A 173 2.00 -5.74 2.27
CA GLY A 173 1.58 -4.57 1.50
C GLY A 173 2.74 -3.82 0.82
N ASP A 174 3.96 -3.97 1.31
CA ASP A 174 5.17 -3.40 0.72
C ASP A 174 5.63 -4.27 -0.45
N SER A 175 5.60 -3.71 -1.66
CA SER A 175 5.93 -4.42 -2.90
C SER A 175 7.39 -4.87 -2.96
N ASP A 176 8.33 -4.08 -2.39
CA ASP A 176 9.76 -4.42 -2.39
C ASP A 176 10.03 -5.59 -1.45
N ARG A 177 9.41 -5.60 -0.28
CA ARG A 177 9.50 -6.70 0.67
C ARG A 177 8.84 -7.97 0.15
N ALA A 178 7.67 -7.85 -0.46
CA ALA A 178 7.00 -8.98 -1.12
C ALA A 178 7.88 -9.56 -2.23
N GLY A 179 8.46 -8.72 -3.09
CA GLY A 179 9.38 -9.13 -4.14
C GLY A 179 10.65 -9.82 -3.61
N LYS A 180 11.25 -9.28 -2.54
CA LYS A 180 12.41 -9.92 -1.87
C LYS A 180 12.06 -11.32 -1.35
N LEU A 181 10.89 -11.48 -0.73
CA LEU A 181 10.45 -12.79 -0.23
C LEU A 181 10.22 -13.78 -1.36
N VAL A 182 9.60 -13.35 -2.47
CA VAL A 182 9.42 -14.19 -3.66
C VAL A 182 10.76 -14.67 -4.21
N GLN A 183 11.73 -13.76 -4.37
CA GLN A 183 13.08 -14.10 -4.84
C GLN A 183 13.79 -15.05 -3.90
N LEU A 184 13.70 -14.81 -2.60
CA LEU A 184 14.29 -15.65 -1.57
C LEU A 184 13.71 -17.08 -1.62
N ALA A 185 12.37 -17.18 -1.64
CA ALA A 185 11.67 -18.47 -1.71
C ALA A 185 11.97 -19.21 -3.02
N GLY A 186 11.90 -18.54 -4.17
CA GLY A 186 12.20 -19.14 -5.47
C GLY A 186 13.65 -19.66 -5.59
N LYS A 187 14.60 -18.97 -4.93
CA LYS A 187 16.01 -19.37 -4.93
C LYS A 187 16.29 -20.61 -4.05
N HIS A 188 15.67 -20.68 -2.87
CA HIS A 188 16.01 -21.69 -1.86
C HIS A 188 15.00 -22.84 -1.79
N TYR A 189 13.74 -22.58 -2.21
CA TYR A 189 12.63 -23.54 -2.14
C TYR A 189 11.84 -23.53 -3.47
N PRO A 190 12.43 -23.98 -4.59
CA PRO A 190 11.83 -23.88 -5.93
C PRO A 190 10.52 -24.64 -6.09
N GLU A 191 10.29 -25.67 -5.26
CA GLU A 191 9.05 -26.47 -5.27
C GLU A 191 7.92 -25.82 -4.44
N LEU A 192 8.23 -24.80 -3.64
CA LEU A 192 7.25 -24.11 -2.82
C LEU A 192 6.34 -23.25 -3.70
N LYS A 193 5.06 -23.56 -3.74
CA LYS A 193 4.06 -22.78 -4.48
C LYS A 193 3.90 -21.42 -3.82
N ILE A 194 3.81 -20.37 -4.63
CA ILE A 194 3.66 -18.99 -4.14
C ILE A 194 2.34 -18.43 -4.62
N ALA A 195 1.53 -17.93 -3.68
CA ALA A 195 0.38 -17.06 -3.96
C ALA A 195 0.65 -15.69 -3.33
N ALA A 196 0.50 -14.62 -4.09
CA ALA A 196 0.82 -13.29 -3.62
C ALA A 196 -0.30 -12.27 -3.89
N VAL A 197 -0.36 -11.28 -3.02
CA VAL A 197 -1.25 -10.13 -3.17
C VAL A 197 -0.44 -8.93 -3.63
N ALA A 198 -0.96 -8.23 -4.64
CA ALA A 198 -0.43 -6.98 -5.14
C ALA A 198 -1.36 -5.83 -4.74
N ALA A 199 -0.81 -4.69 -4.39
CA ALA A 199 -1.61 -3.50 -4.09
C ALA A 199 -2.42 -3.04 -5.32
N ASP A 200 -1.80 -3.08 -6.48
CA ASP A 200 -2.34 -2.61 -7.75
C ASP A 200 -1.88 -3.47 -8.95
N ARG A 201 -2.16 -3.01 -10.16
CA ARG A 201 -1.77 -3.67 -11.41
C ARG A 201 -0.26 -3.65 -11.62
N SER A 202 0.42 -2.58 -11.28
CA SER A 202 1.87 -2.45 -11.40
C SER A 202 2.59 -3.44 -10.49
N GLY A 203 2.16 -3.55 -9.23
CA GLY A 203 2.65 -4.55 -8.30
C GLY A 203 2.38 -5.99 -8.78
N ALA A 204 1.23 -6.23 -9.42
CA ALA A 204 0.94 -7.54 -10.02
C ALA A 204 1.92 -7.87 -11.15
N TYR A 205 2.25 -6.92 -12.00
CA TYR A 205 3.24 -7.10 -13.06
C TYR A 205 4.65 -7.35 -12.50
N ALA A 206 5.04 -6.64 -11.45
CA ALA A 206 6.32 -6.89 -10.78
C ALA A 206 6.41 -8.32 -10.19
N LEU A 207 5.31 -8.84 -9.64
CA LEU A 207 5.27 -10.23 -9.17
C LEU A 207 5.28 -11.25 -10.32
N MET A 208 4.66 -10.92 -11.48
CA MET A 208 4.75 -11.75 -12.69
C MET A 208 6.20 -11.84 -13.20
N ASP A 209 6.97 -10.74 -13.12
CA ASP A 209 8.40 -10.72 -13.46
C ASP A 209 9.22 -11.72 -12.64
N LEU A 210 8.80 -11.94 -11.41
CA LEU A 210 9.42 -12.89 -10.48
C LEU A 210 8.88 -14.32 -10.63
N GLY A 211 8.01 -14.57 -11.62
CA GLY A 211 7.48 -15.90 -11.91
C GLY A 211 6.30 -16.33 -11.04
N VAL A 212 5.70 -15.44 -10.26
CA VAL A 212 4.51 -15.77 -9.47
C VAL A 212 3.30 -15.92 -10.39
N SER A 213 2.66 -17.10 -10.36
CA SER A 213 1.50 -17.42 -11.20
C SER A 213 0.15 -17.11 -10.54
N THR A 214 0.10 -17.16 -9.22
CA THR A 214 -1.14 -16.91 -8.46
C THR A 214 -1.06 -15.56 -7.79
N ILE A 215 -1.62 -14.55 -8.45
CA ILE A 215 -1.60 -13.16 -7.98
C ILE A 215 -3.03 -12.65 -7.87
N ARG A 216 -3.33 -11.92 -6.80
CA ARG A 216 -4.57 -11.18 -6.62
C ARG A 216 -4.27 -9.73 -6.26
N ARG A 217 -5.09 -8.81 -6.77
CA ARG A 217 -5.02 -7.39 -6.37
C ARG A 217 -5.87 -7.17 -5.12
N GLU A 218 -5.29 -6.52 -4.10
CA GLU A 218 -5.87 -6.41 -2.76
C GLU A 218 -7.31 -5.87 -2.77
N THR A 219 -7.55 -4.79 -3.51
CA THR A 219 -8.84 -4.10 -3.51
C THR A 219 -9.79 -4.53 -4.63
N PHE A 220 -9.30 -5.24 -5.64
CA PHE A 220 -10.06 -5.54 -6.87
C PHE A 220 -11.35 -6.33 -6.60
N GLY A 221 -11.27 -7.39 -5.81
CA GLY A 221 -12.43 -8.20 -5.47
C GLY A 221 -13.49 -7.42 -4.71
N THR A 222 -13.07 -6.66 -3.71
CA THR A 222 -13.96 -5.81 -2.89
C THR A 222 -14.60 -4.70 -3.74
N ALA A 223 -13.81 -4.05 -4.62
CA ALA A 223 -14.33 -3.02 -5.53
C ALA A 223 -15.42 -3.56 -6.45
N LEU A 224 -15.24 -4.76 -6.99
CA LEU A 224 -16.27 -5.38 -7.84
C LEU A 224 -17.54 -5.75 -7.07
N THR A 225 -17.39 -6.26 -5.84
CA THR A 225 -18.56 -6.58 -5.00
C THR A 225 -19.32 -5.31 -4.62
N LEU A 226 -18.61 -4.25 -4.23
CA LEU A 226 -19.22 -2.95 -3.95
C LEU A 226 -19.88 -2.35 -5.21
N GLY A 227 -19.24 -2.49 -6.39
CA GLY A 227 -19.79 -2.07 -7.67
C GLY A 227 -21.10 -2.79 -8.00
N GLN A 228 -21.15 -4.10 -7.78
CA GLN A 228 -22.38 -4.88 -7.92
C GLN A 228 -23.49 -4.37 -6.98
N ASP A 229 -23.17 -4.07 -5.73
CA ASP A 229 -24.15 -3.55 -4.77
C ASP A 229 -24.61 -2.13 -5.17
N ALA A 230 -23.72 -1.30 -5.69
CA ALA A 230 -24.06 0.03 -6.19
C ALA A 230 -25.04 -0.06 -7.38
N LEU A 231 -24.84 -1.00 -8.32
CA LEU A 231 -25.77 -1.22 -9.43
C LEU A 231 -27.17 -1.61 -8.92
N LYS A 232 -27.27 -2.50 -7.93
CA LYS A 232 -28.56 -2.86 -7.30
C LYS A 232 -29.23 -1.64 -6.65
N LEU A 233 -28.46 -0.78 -5.96
CA LEU A 233 -28.98 0.45 -5.36
C LEU A 233 -29.47 1.47 -6.41
N LEU A 234 -28.89 1.43 -7.61
CA LEU A 234 -29.35 2.22 -8.76
C LEU A 234 -30.55 1.63 -9.50
N GLY A 235 -31.06 0.48 -9.03
CA GLY A 235 -32.29 -0.16 -9.57
C GLY A 235 -32.03 -1.21 -10.66
N PHE A 236 -30.78 -1.63 -10.88
CA PHE A 236 -30.49 -2.76 -11.78
C PHE A 236 -30.97 -4.07 -11.14
N ASP A 237 -31.40 -4.99 -11.99
CA ASP A 237 -31.72 -6.34 -11.55
C ASP A 237 -30.51 -7.01 -10.88
N PRO A 238 -30.68 -7.73 -9.76
CA PRO A 238 -29.59 -8.39 -9.05
C PRO A 238 -28.78 -9.37 -9.89
N TYR A 239 -29.42 -10.08 -10.82
CA TYR A 239 -28.76 -11.00 -11.74
C TYR A 239 -27.91 -10.24 -12.77
N ASP A 240 -28.46 -9.16 -13.35
CA ASP A 240 -27.71 -8.32 -14.29
C ASP A 240 -26.50 -7.68 -13.64
N ALA A 241 -26.67 -7.14 -12.44
CA ALA A 241 -25.55 -6.57 -11.67
C ALA A 241 -24.44 -7.62 -11.40
N TYR A 242 -24.81 -8.85 -11.07
CA TYR A 242 -23.89 -9.95 -10.90
C TYR A 242 -23.20 -10.36 -12.22
N ARG A 243 -23.96 -10.43 -13.30
CA ARG A 243 -23.45 -10.78 -14.63
C ARG A 243 -22.45 -9.75 -15.14
N MET A 244 -22.77 -8.46 -15.02
CA MET A 244 -21.86 -7.36 -15.34
C MET A 244 -20.55 -7.45 -14.57
N MET A 245 -20.62 -7.66 -13.27
CA MET A 245 -19.44 -7.83 -12.41
C MET A 245 -18.58 -9.03 -12.88
N ARG A 246 -19.19 -10.14 -13.26
CA ARG A 246 -18.47 -11.32 -13.77
C ARG A 246 -17.82 -11.07 -15.13
N ILE A 247 -18.51 -10.39 -16.04
CA ILE A 247 -17.96 -10.01 -17.36
C ILE A 247 -16.75 -9.12 -17.16
N PHE A 248 -16.88 -8.09 -16.33
CA PHE A 248 -15.76 -7.20 -16.01
C PHE A 248 -14.57 -7.96 -15.45
N ARG A 249 -14.79 -8.80 -14.43
CA ARG A 249 -13.73 -9.63 -13.83
C ARG A 249 -13.01 -10.50 -14.83
N LYS A 250 -13.78 -11.24 -15.64
CA LYS A 250 -13.22 -12.15 -16.63
C LYS A 250 -12.40 -11.40 -17.69
N ASN A 251 -12.88 -10.25 -18.14
CA ASN A 251 -12.17 -9.44 -19.10
C ASN A 251 -10.87 -8.88 -18.50
N ASP A 252 -10.94 -8.22 -17.36
CA ASP A 252 -9.78 -7.60 -16.73
C ASP A 252 -8.69 -8.64 -16.34
N GLU A 253 -9.08 -9.77 -15.74
CA GLU A 253 -8.14 -10.85 -15.40
C GLU A 253 -7.58 -11.54 -16.66
N GLY A 254 -8.39 -11.69 -17.71
CA GLY A 254 -7.99 -12.31 -18.98
C GLY A 254 -7.04 -11.46 -19.81
N THR A 255 -7.22 -10.14 -19.81
CA THR A 255 -6.36 -9.21 -20.56
C THR A 255 -5.05 -8.87 -19.84
N MET A 256 -4.98 -9.07 -18.53
CA MET A 256 -3.83 -8.69 -17.74
C MET A 256 -2.50 -9.34 -18.20
N PRO A 257 -2.42 -10.64 -18.53
CA PRO A 257 -1.18 -11.26 -19.04
C PRO A 257 -0.76 -10.76 -20.43
N GLU A 258 -1.71 -10.39 -21.26
CA GLU A 258 -1.45 -9.84 -22.60
C GLU A 258 -0.90 -8.43 -22.50
N LEU A 259 -1.57 -7.58 -21.74
CA LEU A 259 -1.14 -6.20 -21.47
C LEU A 259 0.23 -6.15 -20.79
N TYR A 260 0.52 -7.10 -19.91
CA TYR A 260 1.85 -7.23 -19.30
C TYR A 260 2.96 -7.43 -20.33
N LYS A 261 2.75 -8.31 -21.33
CA LYS A 261 3.72 -8.52 -22.42
C LYS A 261 3.95 -7.25 -23.22
N ILE A 262 2.86 -6.55 -23.57
CA ILE A 262 2.92 -5.31 -24.34
C ILE A 262 3.67 -4.23 -23.56
N LEU A 263 3.41 -4.08 -22.26
CA LEU A 263 4.11 -3.12 -21.40
C LEU A 263 5.63 -3.34 -21.39
N ARG A 264 6.07 -4.60 -21.49
CA ARG A 264 7.50 -4.95 -21.55
C ARG A 264 8.17 -4.58 -22.87
N GLU A 265 7.40 -4.49 -23.95
CA GLU A 265 7.90 -4.17 -25.26
C GLU A 265 7.79 -2.68 -25.59
N ASP A 266 6.65 -2.06 -25.26
CA ASP A 266 6.30 -0.70 -25.68
C ASP A 266 5.24 -0.09 -24.76
N GLU A 267 5.60 0.95 -24.00
CA GLU A 267 4.68 1.63 -23.07
C GLU A 267 3.57 2.42 -23.79
N GLU A 268 3.88 3.06 -24.94
CA GLU A 268 2.85 3.80 -25.69
C GLU A 268 1.81 2.84 -26.28
N LYS A 269 2.27 1.70 -26.79
CA LYS A 269 1.40 0.64 -27.26
C LYS A 269 0.56 0.06 -26.13
N TYR A 270 1.12 -0.11 -24.92
CA TYR A 270 0.37 -0.54 -23.73
C TYR A 270 -0.78 0.42 -23.42
N ILE A 271 -0.54 1.73 -23.40
CA ILE A 271 -1.57 2.74 -23.13
C ILE A 271 -2.68 2.66 -24.16
N SER A 272 -2.33 2.59 -25.45
CA SER A 272 -3.29 2.49 -26.54
C SER A 272 -4.14 1.22 -26.46
N GLN A 273 -3.51 0.08 -26.22
CA GLN A 273 -4.22 -1.20 -26.07
C GLN A 273 -5.10 -1.23 -24.82
N TYR A 274 -4.63 -0.67 -23.70
CA TYR A 274 -5.44 -0.56 -22.50
C TYR A 274 -6.70 0.28 -22.72
N GLN A 275 -6.59 1.40 -23.43
CA GLN A 275 -7.75 2.23 -23.83
C GLN A 275 -8.71 1.47 -24.75
N GLN A 276 -8.17 0.74 -25.73
CA GLN A 276 -8.97 -0.08 -26.62
C GLN A 276 -9.75 -1.18 -25.87
N HIS A 277 -9.08 -1.92 -24.97
CA HIS A 277 -9.73 -2.94 -24.16
C HIS A 277 -10.84 -2.38 -23.27
N ASN A 278 -10.66 -1.17 -22.73
CA ASN A 278 -11.69 -0.51 -21.93
C ASN A 278 -12.92 -0.15 -22.82
N ALA A 279 -12.70 0.38 -24.01
CA ALA A 279 -13.78 0.70 -24.95
C ALA A 279 -14.52 -0.56 -25.43
N ASP A 280 -13.79 -1.62 -25.71
CA ASP A 280 -14.38 -2.91 -26.10
C ASP A 280 -15.22 -3.51 -24.97
N LEU A 281 -14.75 -3.41 -23.73
CA LEU A 281 -15.48 -3.85 -22.55
C LEU A 281 -16.76 -3.04 -22.32
N GLU A 282 -16.71 -1.72 -22.47
CA GLU A 282 -17.89 -0.84 -22.38
C GLU A 282 -18.94 -1.21 -23.44
N ASN A 283 -18.51 -1.42 -24.68
CA ASN A 283 -19.38 -1.87 -25.76
C ASN A 283 -19.99 -3.25 -25.46
N LEU A 284 -19.19 -4.18 -24.98
CA LEU A 284 -19.63 -5.53 -24.64
C LEU A 284 -20.67 -5.51 -23.52
N MET A 285 -20.45 -4.71 -22.47
CA MET A 285 -21.41 -4.57 -21.37
C MET A 285 -22.71 -3.88 -21.82
N THR A 286 -22.62 -2.88 -22.70
CA THR A 286 -23.79 -2.19 -23.26
C THR A 286 -24.60 -3.09 -24.17
N LEU A 287 -23.97 -3.89 -25.03
CA LEU A 287 -24.64 -4.87 -25.89
C LEU A 287 -25.32 -5.97 -25.06
N ASP A 288 -24.68 -6.40 -24.00
CA ASP A 288 -25.21 -7.41 -23.09
C ASP A 288 -26.46 -6.93 -22.36
N MET A 289 -26.51 -5.64 -21.98
CA MET A 289 -27.69 -5.00 -21.38
C MET A 289 -28.86 -4.88 -22.35
N ASN A 290 -28.58 -4.69 -23.67
CA ASN A 290 -29.57 -4.49 -24.69
C ASN A 290 -29.98 -5.81 -25.38
N ALA A 291 -29.27 -6.91 -25.14
CA ALA A 291 -29.64 -8.21 -25.63
C ALA A 291 -30.96 -8.68 -24.99
N ASP A 292 -31.97 -8.92 -25.81
CA ASP A 292 -33.28 -9.40 -25.37
C ASP A 292 -33.12 -10.69 -24.54
N MET A 293 -33.31 -10.57 -23.24
CA MET A 293 -32.96 -11.57 -22.19
C MET A 293 -33.76 -12.89 -22.35
N GLU A 294 -34.83 -12.91 -23.12
CA GLU A 294 -35.69 -14.08 -23.31
C GLU A 294 -34.98 -15.30 -23.93
N HIS A 295 -33.86 -15.11 -24.63
CA HIS A 295 -33.15 -16.20 -25.26
C HIS A 295 -31.94 -16.76 -24.51
N LEU A 296 -31.36 -16.00 -23.56
CA LEU A 296 -30.17 -16.41 -22.84
C LEU A 296 -30.46 -17.00 -21.45
N ASP A 297 -31.62 -16.72 -20.88
CA ASP A 297 -32.00 -17.15 -19.51
C ASP A 297 -32.71 -18.50 -19.43
N LYS A 298 -32.89 -19.21 -20.51
CA LYS A 298 -33.49 -20.57 -20.46
C LYS A 298 -32.67 -21.57 -19.63
N ALA A 299 -31.44 -21.25 -19.28
CA ALA A 299 -30.60 -22.06 -18.42
C ALA A 299 -30.79 -21.76 -16.92
N TRP A 300 -31.53 -20.69 -16.57
CA TRP A 300 -31.79 -20.26 -15.18
C TRP A 300 -33.28 -20.24 -14.82
N THR A 301 -34.13 -20.91 -15.59
CA THR A 301 -35.50 -21.11 -15.14
C THR A 301 -35.49 -22.03 -13.92
N ALA A 302 -36.39 -21.75 -12.98
CA ALA A 302 -36.50 -22.38 -11.65
C ALA A 302 -36.72 -23.93 -11.66
N GLU A 303 -36.48 -24.58 -12.78
CA GLU A 303 -36.57 -26.02 -12.94
C GLU A 303 -35.27 -26.80 -12.66
N ASN A 304 -34.19 -26.10 -12.28
CA ASN A 304 -32.94 -26.75 -11.88
C ASN A 304 -32.45 -26.22 -10.52
N PRO A 305 -33.00 -26.71 -9.38
CA PRO A 305 -32.58 -26.32 -8.03
C PRO A 305 -31.30 -27.04 -7.53
N GLU A 306 -30.58 -27.78 -8.38
CA GLU A 306 -29.38 -28.48 -8.02
C GLU A 306 -28.16 -27.90 -8.74
N ILE A 307 -27.57 -26.82 -8.19
CA ILE A 307 -26.11 -26.56 -8.17
C ILE A 307 -25.78 -25.74 -6.93
#